data_06c743e363cbb705bd330c645224f227
#
_entry.id   06c743e363cbb705bd330c645224f227
#
_cell.length_a   1.000
_cell.length_b   1.000
_cell.length_c   1.000
_cell.angle_alpha   90.00
_cell.angle_beta   90.00
_cell.angle_gamma   90.00
#
_symmetry.space_group_name_H-M   'P 1'
#
loop_
_entity.id
_entity.type
_entity.pdbx_description
1 polymer ?
#
loop_
_entity_poly.entity_id
_entity_poly.type
_entity_poly.pdbx_seq_one_letter_code
_entity_poly.pdbx_strand_id
1 'polypeptide(L)'
;MPDEVILTPHPGEMSRLTRLPINEIQSDPLQIARFYSNKWKKVVVLKDAHTVIASPSGDVFINDVANPALASAGTGDVLGGIIGGLVAQSVPLLSAAVLGVYIHSRSASNVSKNVGVSGLLASDLLSEIPVVMEKLRNS
;
A
#
# COMPACT_ATOMS: atom_id res chain seq x y z
N MET A 1 6.91 17.74 9.15
CA MET A 1 6.57 17.14 7.82
C MET A 1 5.43 17.93 7.18
N PRO A 2 5.45 18.09 5.87
CA PRO A 2 4.32 18.72 5.16
C PRO A 2 3.02 17.95 5.39
N ASP A 3 1.89 18.63 5.35
CA ASP A 3 0.58 17.99 5.53
C ASP A 3 0.21 17.06 4.36
N GLU A 4 0.78 17.31 3.19
CA GLU A 4 0.50 16.54 1.98
C GLU A 4 1.49 15.38 1.79
N VAL A 5 1.60 14.51 2.80
CA VAL A 5 2.50 13.36 2.77
C VAL A 5 1.70 12.08 3.03
N ILE A 6 2.02 11.04 2.26
CA ILE A 6 1.54 9.69 2.49
C ILE A 6 2.70 8.88 3.06
N LEU A 7 2.48 8.24 4.20
CA LEU A 7 3.47 7.35 4.80
C LEU A 7 3.10 5.90 4.45
N THR A 8 4.09 5.14 4.01
CA THR A 8 3.87 3.75 3.56
C THR A 8 4.70 2.74 4.35
N PRO A 9 4.59 2.70 5.69
CA PRO A 9 5.43 1.83 6.50
C PRO A 9 4.98 0.36 6.45
N HIS A 10 5.95 -0.56 6.46
CA HIS A 10 5.70 -1.93 6.86
C HIS A 10 5.74 -2.03 8.41
N PRO A 11 5.32 -3.18 9.03
CA PRO A 11 5.26 -3.24 10.50
C PRO A 11 6.58 -2.91 11.20
N GLY A 12 7.72 -3.29 10.64
CA GLY A 12 9.02 -2.96 11.20
C GLY A 12 9.31 -1.47 11.21
N GLU A 13 8.98 -0.77 10.11
CA GLU A 13 9.12 0.68 10.03
C GLU A 13 8.13 1.37 10.96
N MET A 14 6.90 0.87 11.02
CA MET A 14 5.88 1.40 11.92
C MET A 14 6.31 1.24 13.39
N SER A 15 6.92 0.12 13.73
CA SER A 15 7.48 -0.10 15.07
C SER A 15 8.53 0.95 15.42
N ARG A 16 9.41 1.29 14.50
CA ARG A 16 10.42 2.33 14.72
C ARG A 16 9.81 3.72 14.88
N LEU A 17 8.77 4.01 14.10
CA LEU A 17 8.09 5.32 14.16
C LEU A 17 7.26 5.49 15.44
N THR A 18 6.61 4.43 15.91
CA THR A 18 5.69 4.47 17.04
C THR A 18 6.28 4.01 18.35
N ARG A 19 7.40 3.27 18.30
CA ARG A 19 8.03 2.58 19.42
C ARG A 19 7.15 1.48 20.02
N LEU A 20 6.15 1.02 19.25
CA LEU A 20 5.34 -0.13 19.63
C LEU A 20 6.01 -1.42 19.13
N PRO A 21 5.86 -2.54 19.85
CA PRO A 21 6.34 -3.84 19.36
C PRO A 21 5.61 -4.23 18.08
N ILE A 22 6.31 -4.94 17.20
CA ILE A 22 5.73 -5.39 15.91
C ILE A 22 4.48 -6.26 16.15
N ASN A 23 4.52 -7.15 17.13
CA ASN A 23 3.36 -8.01 17.43
C ASN A 23 2.13 -7.21 17.87
N GLU A 24 2.31 -6.09 18.55
CA GLU A 24 1.20 -5.21 18.92
C GLU A 24 0.60 -4.54 17.70
N ILE A 25 1.44 -4.07 16.77
CA ILE A 25 1.00 -3.47 15.52
C ILE A 25 0.22 -4.50 14.69
N GLN A 26 0.73 -5.73 14.60
CA GLN A 26 0.10 -6.79 13.80
C GLN A 26 -1.17 -7.36 14.44
N SER A 27 -1.36 -7.17 15.75
CA SER A 27 -2.56 -7.66 16.45
C SER A 27 -3.79 -6.82 16.11
N ASP A 28 -3.63 -5.53 15.82
CA ASP A 28 -4.73 -4.64 15.47
C ASP A 28 -4.26 -3.52 14.54
N PRO A 29 -3.86 -3.88 13.31
CA PRO A 29 -3.29 -2.91 12.37
C PRO A 29 -4.26 -1.79 11.99
N LEU A 30 -5.57 -2.07 11.97
CA LEU A 30 -6.59 -1.08 11.64
C LEU A 30 -6.60 0.06 12.67
N GLN A 31 -6.66 -0.25 13.95
CA GLN A 31 -6.68 0.75 15.00
C GLN A 31 -5.35 1.50 15.09
N ILE A 32 -4.23 0.82 14.89
CA ILE A 32 -2.91 1.44 14.89
C ILE A 32 -2.80 2.44 13.75
N ALA A 33 -3.15 2.04 12.53
CA ALA A 33 -3.11 2.94 11.37
C ALA A 33 -4.03 4.14 11.56
N ARG A 34 -5.24 3.90 12.04
CA ARG A 34 -6.24 4.96 12.27
C ARG A 34 -5.77 5.95 13.33
N PHE A 35 -5.25 5.47 14.45
CA PHE A 35 -4.76 6.32 15.53
C PHE A 35 -3.62 7.22 15.06
N TYR A 36 -2.61 6.63 14.42
CA TYR A 36 -1.43 7.40 14.01
C TYR A 36 -1.68 8.29 12.81
N SER A 37 -2.57 7.92 11.90
CA SER A 37 -3.01 8.81 10.82
C SER A 37 -3.64 10.08 11.39
N ASN A 38 -4.49 9.96 12.40
CA ASN A 38 -5.10 11.11 13.07
C ASN A 38 -4.04 11.92 13.84
N LYS A 39 -3.18 11.23 14.59
CA LYS A 39 -2.14 11.88 15.40
C LYS A 39 -1.17 12.68 14.55
N TRP A 40 -0.71 12.08 13.45
CA TRP A 40 0.29 12.70 12.57
C TRP A 40 -0.31 13.62 11.51
N LYS A 41 -1.63 13.59 11.32
CA LYS A 41 -2.33 14.31 10.26
C LYS A 41 -1.79 13.92 8.88
N LYS A 42 -1.57 12.62 8.68
CA LYS A 42 -1.04 12.05 7.44
C LYS A 42 -1.87 10.86 7.01
N VAL A 43 -1.94 10.60 5.71
CA VAL A 43 -2.45 9.33 5.21
C VAL A 43 -1.40 8.25 5.53
N VAL A 44 -1.82 7.17 6.17
CA VAL A 44 -0.95 6.06 6.54
C VAL A 44 -1.37 4.81 5.75
N VAL A 45 -0.43 4.25 5.02
CA VAL A 45 -0.57 2.96 4.33
C VAL A 45 0.28 1.96 5.09
N LEU A 46 -0.34 1.22 6.00
CA LEU A 46 0.34 0.20 6.80
C LEU A 46 0.36 -1.11 6.00
N LYS A 47 1.54 -1.42 5.45
CA LYS A 47 1.73 -2.59 4.59
C LYS A 47 1.92 -3.85 5.43
N ASP A 48 1.11 -4.85 5.16
CA ASP A 48 1.24 -6.19 5.74
C ASP A 48 0.52 -7.14 4.78
N ALA A 49 0.24 -8.36 5.23
CA ALA A 49 -0.54 -9.33 4.44
C ALA A 49 -1.84 -8.71 3.92
N HIS A 50 -2.53 -7.96 4.77
CA HIS A 50 -3.63 -7.08 4.38
C HIS A 50 -3.22 -5.64 4.63
N THR A 51 -3.08 -4.86 3.58
CA THR A 51 -2.70 -3.46 3.71
C THR A 51 -3.88 -2.63 4.23
N VAL A 52 -3.62 -1.82 5.25
CA VAL A 52 -4.61 -0.91 5.84
C VAL A 52 -4.24 0.52 5.45
N ILE A 53 -5.22 1.27 4.94
CA ILE A 53 -5.05 2.67 4.55
C ILE A 53 -5.95 3.51 5.45
N ALA A 54 -5.38 4.46 6.18
CA ALA A 54 -6.11 5.33 7.08
C ALA A 54 -5.89 6.80 6.71
N SER A 55 -6.96 7.59 6.80
CA SER A 55 -6.88 9.04 6.63
C SER A 55 -7.00 9.77 7.97
N PRO A 56 -6.49 11.00 8.06
CA PRO A 56 -6.61 11.81 9.29
C PRO A 56 -8.05 12.04 9.74
N SER A 57 -9.01 11.97 8.82
CA SER A 57 -10.44 12.15 9.13
C SER A 57 -11.09 10.91 9.76
N GLY A 58 -10.38 9.79 9.82
CA GLY A 58 -10.86 8.56 10.41
C GLY A 58 -11.37 7.51 9.41
N ASP A 59 -11.33 7.81 8.12
CA ASP A 59 -11.68 6.83 7.08
C ASP A 59 -10.60 5.75 7.03
N VAL A 60 -11.02 4.48 6.96
CA VAL A 60 -10.11 3.34 6.89
C VAL A 60 -10.56 2.42 5.76
N PHE A 61 -9.59 2.00 4.96
CA PHE A 61 -9.77 1.05 3.87
C PHE A 61 -8.85 -0.13 4.08
N ILE A 62 -9.34 -1.34 3.84
CA ILE A 62 -8.55 -2.55 3.98
C ILE A 62 -8.50 -3.23 2.61
N ASN A 63 -7.29 -3.56 2.17
CA ASN A 63 -7.13 -4.42 1.01
C ASN A 63 -7.32 -5.86 1.47
N ASP A 64 -8.44 -6.47 1.09
CA ASP A 64 -8.83 -7.80 1.53
C ASP A 64 -8.13 -8.94 0.76
N VAL A 65 -7.35 -8.59 -0.25
CA VAL A 65 -6.59 -9.58 -1.02
C VAL A 65 -5.20 -9.71 -0.44
N ALA A 66 -4.99 -10.74 0.38
CA ALA A 66 -3.65 -11.07 0.86
C ALA A 66 -2.84 -11.68 -0.28
N ASN A 67 -1.64 -11.15 -0.53
CA ASN A 67 -0.76 -11.68 -1.56
C ASN A 67 0.67 -11.79 -1.03
N PRO A 68 1.14 -13.01 -0.70
CA PRO A 68 2.50 -13.21 -0.20
C PRO A 68 3.58 -12.77 -1.18
N ALA A 69 3.27 -12.68 -2.47
CA ALA A 69 4.21 -12.23 -3.50
C ALA A 69 4.66 -10.78 -3.26
N LEU A 70 3.85 -9.97 -2.57
CA LEU A 70 4.21 -8.60 -2.24
C LEU A 70 5.31 -8.49 -1.17
N ALA A 71 5.68 -9.60 -0.53
CA ALA A 71 6.82 -9.65 0.38
C ALA A 71 8.17 -9.67 -0.36
N SER A 72 8.19 -9.82 -1.68
CA SER A 72 9.42 -9.81 -2.48
C SER A 72 10.12 -8.45 -2.41
N ALA A 73 11.47 -8.48 -2.43
CA ALA A 73 12.28 -7.28 -2.36
C ALA A 73 11.93 -6.30 -3.51
N GLY A 74 11.83 -5.02 -3.19
CA GLY A 74 11.57 -3.96 -4.17
C GLY A 74 10.11 -3.71 -4.50
N THR A 75 9.17 -4.56 -4.06
CA THR A 75 7.74 -4.34 -4.36
C THR A 75 7.19 -3.11 -3.65
N GLY A 76 7.72 -2.76 -2.47
CA GLY A 76 7.36 -1.54 -1.76
C GLY A 76 7.74 -0.28 -2.54
N ASP A 77 8.88 -0.30 -3.24
CA ASP A 77 9.30 0.81 -4.09
C ASP A 77 8.38 0.97 -5.28
N VAL A 78 7.88 -0.14 -5.84
CA VAL A 78 6.90 -0.11 -6.93
C VAL A 78 5.59 0.53 -6.44
N LEU A 79 5.12 0.15 -5.25
CA LEU A 79 3.93 0.77 -4.66
C LEU A 79 4.11 2.28 -4.49
N GLY A 80 5.24 2.71 -3.94
CA GLY A 80 5.56 4.13 -3.77
C GLY A 80 5.56 4.87 -5.10
N GLY A 81 6.09 4.25 -6.16
CA GLY A 81 6.08 4.81 -7.51
C GLY A 81 4.68 4.98 -8.08
N ILE A 82 3.81 3.99 -7.87
CA ILE A 82 2.41 4.07 -8.34
C ILE A 82 1.69 5.22 -7.64
N ILE A 83 1.78 5.28 -6.31
CA ILE A 83 1.13 6.34 -5.52
C ILE A 83 1.66 7.72 -5.92
N GLY A 84 2.98 7.85 -6.01
CA GLY A 84 3.62 9.11 -6.41
C GLY A 84 3.20 9.56 -7.79
N GLY A 85 3.09 8.64 -8.73
CA GLY A 85 2.61 8.93 -10.08
C GLY A 85 1.18 9.43 -10.10
N LEU A 86 0.29 8.84 -9.28
CA LEU A 86 -1.10 9.27 -9.17
C LEU A 86 -1.20 10.66 -8.54
N VAL A 87 -0.42 10.93 -7.50
CA VAL A 87 -0.38 12.26 -6.87
C VAL A 87 0.12 13.30 -7.85
N ALA A 88 1.14 12.98 -8.65
CA ALA A 88 1.65 13.87 -9.68
C ALA A 88 0.61 14.21 -10.76
N GLN A 89 -0.39 13.34 -10.96
CA GLN A 89 -1.53 13.56 -11.85
C GLN A 89 -2.69 14.27 -11.16
N SER A 90 -2.44 14.87 -10.00
CA SER A 90 -3.44 15.60 -9.21
C SER A 90 -4.54 14.74 -8.60
N VAL A 91 -4.30 13.45 -8.43
CA VAL A 91 -5.22 12.58 -7.69
C VAL A 91 -5.10 12.92 -6.20
N PRO A 92 -6.21 13.14 -5.48
CA PRO A 92 -6.15 13.42 -4.04
C PRO A 92 -5.40 12.32 -3.26
N LEU A 93 -4.71 12.70 -2.19
CA LEU A 93 -3.81 11.80 -1.47
C LEU A 93 -4.46 10.49 -1.04
N LEU A 94 -5.63 10.54 -0.41
CA LEU A 94 -6.31 9.33 0.04
C LEU A 94 -6.71 8.45 -1.14
N SER A 95 -7.26 9.06 -2.19
CA SER A 95 -7.63 8.34 -3.41
C SER A 95 -6.41 7.71 -4.09
N ALA A 96 -5.29 8.43 -4.13
CA ALA A 96 -4.04 7.92 -4.68
C ALA A 96 -3.52 6.73 -3.88
N ALA A 97 -3.62 6.78 -2.55
CA ALA A 97 -3.20 5.68 -1.69
C ALA A 97 -4.07 4.44 -1.90
N VAL A 98 -5.39 4.60 -1.90
CA VAL A 98 -6.33 3.49 -2.08
C VAL A 98 -6.19 2.88 -3.47
N LEU A 99 -6.17 3.70 -4.51
CA LEU A 99 -6.03 3.25 -5.88
C LEU A 99 -4.67 2.61 -6.14
N GLY A 100 -3.61 3.21 -5.59
CA GLY A 100 -2.26 2.69 -5.73
C GLY A 100 -2.11 1.30 -5.11
N VAL A 101 -2.66 1.10 -3.91
CA VAL A 101 -2.65 -0.22 -3.26
C VAL A 101 -3.44 -1.23 -4.08
N TYR A 102 -4.59 -0.85 -4.61
CA TYR A 102 -5.40 -1.72 -5.47
C TYR A 102 -4.62 -2.14 -6.73
N ILE A 103 -4.05 -1.17 -7.44
CA ILE A 103 -3.28 -1.44 -8.67
C ILE A 103 -2.10 -2.36 -8.36
N HIS A 104 -1.38 -2.09 -7.28
CA HIS A 104 -0.21 -2.86 -6.87
C HIS A 104 -0.59 -4.32 -6.55
N SER A 105 -1.61 -4.53 -5.72
CA SER A 105 -2.04 -5.87 -5.34
C SER A 105 -2.63 -6.64 -6.51
N ARG A 106 -3.37 -5.97 -7.39
CA ARG A 106 -3.97 -6.59 -8.58
C ARG A 106 -2.89 -7.00 -9.58
N SER A 107 -1.88 -6.15 -9.78
CA SER A 107 -0.74 -6.46 -10.64
C SER A 107 0.02 -7.68 -10.12
N ALA A 108 0.29 -7.73 -8.81
CA ALA A 108 0.96 -8.87 -8.20
C ALA A 108 0.13 -10.16 -8.32
N SER A 109 -1.20 -10.07 -8.15
CA SER A 109 -2.09 -11.21 -8.31
C SER A 109 -2.04 -11.75 -9.74
N ASN A 110 -2.06 -10.88 -10.75
CA ASN A 110 -2.00 -11.29 -12.15
C ASN A 110 -0.67 -11.95 -12.50
N VAL A 111 0.45 -11.37 -12.03
CA VAL A 111 1.78 -11.93 -12.28
C VAL A 111 1.92 -13.29 -11.57
N SER A 112 1.44 -13.42 -10.35
CA SER A 112 1.51 -14.68 -9.59
C SER A 112 0.83 -15.84 -10.28
N LYS A 113 -0.22 -15.59 -11.06
CA LYS A 113 -0.90 -16.62 -11.83
C LYS A 113 -0.03 -17.20 -12.95
N ASN A 114 0.90 -16.39 -13.46
CA ASN A 114 1.75 -16.77 -14.60
C ASN A 114 3.09 -17.35 -14.16
N VAL A 115 3.74 -16.75 -13.14
CA VAL A 115 5.12 -17.12 -12.75
C VAL A 115 5.20 -17.79 -11.37
N GLY A 116 4.07 -17.86 -10.66
CA GLY A 116 4.06 -18.37 -9.28
C GLY A 116 4.55 -17.32 -8.27
N VAL A 117 4.21 -17.56 -7.00
CA VAL A 117 4.55 -16.61 -5.92
C VAL A 117 6.05 -16.51 -5.69
N SER A 118 6.74 -17.65 -5.68
CA SER A 118 8.18 -17.70 -5.41
C SER A 118 9.04 -17.14 -6.55
N GLY A 119 8.49 -17.05 -7.76
CA GLY A 119 9.19 -16.50 -8.92
C GLY A 119 8.95 -15.02 -9.16
N LEU A 120 8.12 -14.38 -8.32
CA LEU A 120 7.78 -12.98 -8.51
C LEU A 120 8.95 -12.06 -8.14
N LEU A 121 9.30 -11.18 -9.07
CA LEU A 121 10.27 -10.10 -8.87
C LEU A 121 9.55 -8.75 -9.02
N ALA A 122 10.09 -7.70 -8.39
CA ALA A 122 9.53 -6.35 -8.50
C ALA A 122 9.39 -5.90 -9.96
N SER A 123 10.36 -6.24 -10.81
CA SER A 123 10.34 -5.90 -12.24
C SER A 123 9.16 -6.54 -12.98
N ASP A 124 8.64 -7.68 -12.52
CA ASP A 124 7.49 -8.34 -13.14
C ASP A 124 6.22 -7.52 -12.97
N LEU A 125 6.11 -6.76 -11.88
CA LEU A 125 4.97 -5.88 -11.63
C LEU A 125 4.92 -4.73 -12.63
N LEU A 126 6.05 -4.22 -13.05
CA LEU A 126 6.12 -3.05 -13.94
C LEU A 126 5.42 -3.30 -15.27
N SER A 127 5.49 -4.51 -15.81
CA SER A 127 4.81 -4.87 -17.05
C SER A 127 3.31 -5.05 -16.86
N GLU A 128 2.85 -5.38 -15.66
CA GLU A 128 1.44 -5.65 -15.37
C GLU A 128 0.65 -4.38 -15.04
N ILE A 129 1.31 -3.36 -14.50
CA ILE A 129 0.64 -2.12 -14.08
C ILE A 129 -0.17 -1.47 -15.21
N PRO A 130 0.37 -1.27 -16.43
CA PRO A 130 -0.42 -0.69 -17.50
C PRO A 130 -1.65 -1.53 -17.86
N VAL A 131 -1.57 -2.86 -17.77
CA VAL A 131 -2.69 -3.77 -18.05
C VAL A 131 -3.81 -3.54 -17.04
N VAL A 132 -3.48 -3.47 -15.75
CA VAL A 132 -4.46 -3.22 -14.68
C VAL A 132 -5.09 -1.83 -14.84
N MET A 133 -4.29 -0.82 -15.13
CA MET A 133 -4.78 0.55 -15.32
C MET A 133 -5.73 0.64 -16.52
N GLU A 134 -5.44 -0.07 -17.61
CA GLU A 134 -6.31 -0.10 -18.78
C GLU A 134 -7.66 -0.74 -18.45
N LYS A 135 -7.67 -1.84 -17.70
CA LYS A 135 -8.92 -2.48 -17.24
C LYS A 135 -9.75 -1.55 -16.37
N LEU A 136 -9.10 -0.79 -15.49
CA LEU A 136 -9.80 0.19 -14.64
C LEU A 136 -10.40 1.34 -15.46
N ARG A 137 -9.66 1.79 -16.49
CA ARG A 137 -10.13 2.87 -17.36
C ARG A 137 -11.38 2.47 -18.16
N ASN A 138 -11.48 1.20 -18.49
CA ASN A 138 -12.57 0.67 -19.32
C ASN A 138 -13.75 0.10 -18.51
N SER A 139 -13.67 0.16 -17.19
CA SER A 139 -14.72 -0.34 -16.30
C SER A 139 -15.75 0.70 -15.91
#